data_09dfcf97d2b709d9dafd40b6ce73205d
#
_entry.id   09dfcf97d2b709d9dafd40b6ce73205d
#
_cell.length_a   1.000
_cell.length_b   1.000
_cell.length_c   1.000
_cell.angle_alpha   90.00
_cell.angle_beta   90.00
_cell.angle_gamma   90.00
#
_symmetry.space_group_name_H-M   'P 1'
#
loop_
_entity.id
_entity.type
_entity.pdbx_description
1 polymer ?
#
loop_
_entity_poly.entity_id
_entity_poly.type
_entity_poly.pdbx_seq_one_letter_code
_entity_poly.pdbx_strand_id
1 'polypeptide(L)'
;MSTETKWTPGPWRIDEANLTLVARLVDGEYEYICSVDPEEFSVSDMTDEENRANATLIAEAPELYKALEALTGVVQSDPFLRYSEDSLYGKAIKAALAVLKKARGE
;
A
#
# COMPACT_ATOMS: atom_id res chain seq x y z
N MET A 1 -14.60 4.30 -12.46
CA MET A 1 -14.99 5.04 -11.27
C MET A 1 -14.22 4.53 -10.08
N SER A 2 -13.54 5.42 -9.39
CA SER A 2 -12.74 5.01 -8.24
C SER A 2 -13.63 4.70 -7.05
N THR A 3 -13.32 3.60 -6.36
CA THR A 3 -13.97 3.25 -5.11
C THR A 3 -13.42 4.15 -4.02
N GLU A 4 -14.28 4.71 -3.20
CA GLU A 4 -13.87 5.54 -2.10
C GLU A 4 -13.11 4.70 -1.06
N THR A 5 -11.92 5.11 -0.70
CA THR A 5 -11.10 4.42 0.28
C THR A 5 -11.31 5.02 1.66
N LYS A 6 -11.16 4.18 2.68
CA LYS A 6 -11.41 4.59 4.08
C LYS A 6 -10.15 5.01 4.81
N TRP A 7 -8.99 4.75 4.25
CA TRP A 7 -7.74 5.12 4.90
C TRP A 7 -7.41 6.59 4.64
N THR A 8 -6.50 7.10 5.46
CA THR A 8 -6.00 8.45 5.33
C THR A 8 -5.41 8.66 3.93
N PRO A 9 -5.83 9.70 3.21
CA PRO A 9 -5.28 9.96 1.87
C PRO A 9 -3.76 10.12 1.88
N GLY A 10 -3.13 9.59 0.83
CA GLY A 10 -1.71 9.80 0.62
C GLY A 10 -1.40 11.18 0.02
N PRO A 11 -0.16 11.45 -0.24
CA PRO A 11 0.98 10.55 -0.03
C PRO A 11 1.38 10.42 1.44
N TRP A 12 1.85 9.24 1.82
CA TRP A 12 2.46 9.02 3.13
C TRP A 12 3.97 9.10 2.98
N ARG A 13 4.65 9.41 4.05
CA ARG A 13 6.09 9.57 4.02
C ARG A 13 6.72 9.13 5.34
N ILE A 14 8.03 8.95 5.32
CA ILE A 14 8.80 8.65 6.52
C ILE A 14 9.14 9.97 7.21
N ASP A 15 8.98 10.02 8.53
CA ASP A 15 9.42 11.16 9.32
C ASP A 15 10.95 11.22 9.30
N GLU A 16 11.51 12.34 8.86
CA GLU A 16 12.97 12.51 8.78
C GLU A 16 13.66 12.46 10.15
N ALA A 17 12.94 12.85 11.20
CA ALA A 17 13.47 12.80 12.55
C ALA A 17 13.41 11.42 13.17
N ASN A 18 12.49 10.58 12.71
CA ASN A 18 12.36 9.21 13.19
C ASN A 18 11.93 8.29 12.03
N LEU A 19 12.88 7.55 11.50
CA LEU A 19 12.70 6.74 10.30
C LEU A 19 11.79 5.51 10.50
N THR A 20 11.26 5.33 11.69
CA THR A 20 10.27 4.25 11.95
C THR A 20 8.85 4.78 11.99
N LEU A 21 8.65 6.09 11.85
CA LEU A 21 7.32 6.70 11.83
C LEU A 21 6.87 6.97 10.41
N VAL A 22 5.66 6.55 10.10
CA VAL A 22 4.99 6.84 8.84
C VAL A 22 3.96 7.93 9.09
N ALA A 23 3.99 8.97 8.27
CA ALA A 23 3.16 10.15 8.46
C ALA A 23 2.76 10.74 7.12
N ARG A 24 1.84 11.68 7.16
CA ARG A 24 1.60 12.58 6.02
C ARG A 24 1.80 14.01 6.50
N LEU A 25 2.17 14.86 5.58
CA LEU A 25 2.38 16.27 5.88
C LEU A 25 1.14 17.07 5.52
N VAL A 26 0.57 17.76 6.49
CA VAL A 26 -0.63 18.59 6.30
C VAL A 26 -0.33 19.98 6.85
N ASP A 27 -0.33 20.97 5.97
CA ASP A 27 -0.07 22.36 6.33
C ASP A 27 1.22 22.56 7.13
N GLY A 28 2.27 21.80 6.77
CA GLY A 28 3.57 21.90 7.42
C GLY A 28 3.71 21.08 8.69
N GLU A 29 2.66 20.40 9.11
CA GLU A 29 2.69 19.56 10.31
C GLU A 29 2.50 18.10 9.95
N TYR A 30 3.10 17.20 10.73
CA TYR A 30 2.97 15.77 10.52
C TYR A 30 1.72 15.23 11.21
N GLU A 31 0.93 14.47 10.45
CA GLU A 31 -0.11 13.61 11.00
C GLU A 31 0.43 12.19 10.93
N TYR A 32 0.59 11.55 12.08
CA TYR A 32 1.19 10.21 12.14
C TYR A 32 0.17 9.14 11.78
N ILE A 33 0.60 8.23 10.91
CA ILE A 33 -0.21 7.09 10.46
C ILE A 33 0.08 5.89 11.35
N CYS A 34 1.35 5.56 11.52
CA CYS A 34 1.76 4.43 12.35
C CYS A 34 3.24 4.49 12.68
N SER A 35 3.66 3.65 13.61
CA SER A 35 5.05 3.45 13.97
C SER A 35 5.40 1.97 13.83
N VAL A 36 6.61 1.70 13.36
CA VAL A 36 7.15 0.34 13.33
C VAL A 36 8.30 0.20 14.33
N ASP A 37 8.33 1.07 15.34
CA ASP A 37 9.38 1.04 16.36
C ASP A 37 9.23 -0.20 17.24
N PRO A 38 10.26 -1.08 17.28
CA PRO A 38 10.17 -2.32 18.05
C PRO A 38 10.09 -2.10 19.58
N GLU A 39 10.49 -0.92 20.04
CA GLU A 39 10.43 -0.62 21.47
C GLU A 39 8.98 -0.47 21.99
N GLU A 40 8.06 -0.19 21.09
CA GLU A 40 6.64 -0.10 21.45
C GLU A 40 5.96 -1.45 21.53
N PHE A 41 6.57 -2.46 20.93
CA PHE A 41 6.05 -3.82 20.91
C PHE A 41 7.05 -4.74 21.59
N SER A 42 6.64 -5.38 22.65
CA SER A 42 7.51 -6.12 23.56
C SER A 42 8.24 -7.34 22.99
N VAL A 43 7.98 -7.71 21.75
CA VAL A 43 8.64 -8.87 21.14
C VAL A 43 8.95 -8.56 19.69
N SER A 44 10.17 -8.18 19.41
CA SER A 44 10.60 -8.02 18.03
C SER A 44 12.04 -8.48 17.86
N ASP A 45 12.21 -9.52 17.05
CA ASP A 45 13.53 -9.96 16.63
C ASP A 45 13.98 -9.19 15.37
N MET A 46 13.19 -8.21 14.92
CA MET A 46 13.51 -7.43 13.74
C MET A 46 14.65 -6.45 14.02
N THR A 47 15.55 -6.34 13.06
CA THR A 47 16.64 -5.38 13.12
C THR A 47 16.13 -3.97 12.82
N ASP A 48 16.93 -2.95 13.17
CA ASP A 48 16.62 -1.57 12.79
C ASP A 48 16.48 -1.41 11.27
N GLU A 49 17.30 -2.12 10.52
CA GLU A 49 17.23 -2.11 9.06
C GLU A 49 15.91 -2.66 8.56
N GLU A 50 15.44 -3.76 9.14
CA GLU A 50 14.13 -4.33 8.78
C GLU A 50 13.00 -3.38 9.13
N ASN A 51 13.06 -2.74 10.30
CA ASN A 51 12.04 -1.79 10.72
C ASN A 51 11.95 -0.59 9.76
N ARG A 52 13.09 -0.08 9.32
CA ARG A 52 13.11 1.01 8.35
C ARG A 52 12.57 0.58 6.99
N ALA A 53 12.92 -0.63 6.57
CA ALA A 53 12.41 -1.18 5.32
C ALA A 53 10.89 -1.36 5.39
N ASN A 54 10.39 -1.83 6.52
CA ASN A 54 8.95 -1.98 6.74
C ASN A 54 8.24 -0.63 6.69
N ALA A 55 8.81 0.38 7.35
CA ALA A 55 8.24 1.73 7.33
C ALA A 55 8.21 2.29 5.90
N THR A 56 9.27 2.08 5.13
CA THR A 56 9.34 2.52 3.74
C THR A 56 8.25 1.88 2.90
N LEU A 57 8.05 0.57 3.04
CA LEU A 57 6.99 -0.13 2.33
C LEU A 57 5.61 0.38 2.73
N ILE A 58 5.37 0.58 4.01
CA ILE A 58 4.10 1.11 4.49
C ILE A 58 3.85 2.51 3.93
N ALA A 59 4.88 3.36 3.90
CA ALA A 59 4.75 4.71 3.38
C ALA A 59 4.35 4.73 1.90
N GLU A 60 4.74 3.71 1.14
CA GLU A 60 4.38 3.59 -0.28
C GLU A 60 3.03 2.92 -0.51
N ALA A 61 2.36 2.44 0.54
CA ALA A 61 1.11 1.69 0.39
C ALA A 61 0.03 2.42 -0.41
N PRO A 62 -0.26 3.71 -0.18
CA PRO A 62 -1.27 4.40 -0.98
C PRO A 62 -0.93 4.45 -2.47
N GLU A 63 0.34 4.67 -2.79
CA GLU A 63 0.78 4.76 -4.18
C GLU A 63 0.80 3.37 -4.84
N LEU A 64 1.18 2.34 -4.09
CA LEU A 64 1.11 0.96 -4.58
C LEU A 64 -0.33 0.57 -4.88
N TYR A 65 -1.25 0.94 -4.02
CA TYR A 65 -2.67 0.69 -4.24
C TYR A 65 -3.16 1.36 -5.52
N LYS A 66 -2.85 2.65 -5.70
CA LYS A 66 -3.25 3.40 -6.88
C LYS A 66 -2.66 2.82 -8.15
N ALA A 67 -1.39 2.44 -8.12
CA ALA A 67 -0.72 1.86 -9.28
C ALA A 67 -1.33 0.52 -9.66
N LEU A 68 -1.63 -0.32 -8.67
CA LEU A 68 -2.26 -1.60 -8.91
C LEU A 68 -3.68 -1.44 -9.45
N GLU A 69 -4.45 -0.50 -8.88
CA GLU A 69 -5.80 -0.21 -9.35
C GLU A 69 -5.79 0.26 -10.80
N ALA A 70 -4.88 1.18 -11.13
CA ALA A 70 -4.75 1.68 -12.49
C ALA A 70 -4.36 0.58 -13.46
N LEU A 71 -3.39 -0.24 -13.08
CA LEU A 71 -2.91 -1.33 -13.93
C LEU A 71 -4.02 -2.37 -14.18
N THR A 72 -4.73 -2.78 -13.15
CA THR A 72 -5.82 -3.74 -13.31
C THR A 72 -6.94 -3.16 -14.17
N GLY A 73 -7.23 -1.88 -14.00
CA GLY A 73 -8.23 -1.19 -14.82
C GLY A 73 -7.88 -1.19 -16.29
N VAL A 74 -6.61 -0.91 -16.61
CA VAL A 74 -6.14 -0.91 -18.00
C VAL A 74 -6.25 -2.32 -18.60
N VAL A 75 -5.81 -3.34 -17.86
CA VAL A 75 -5.85 -4.72 -18.35
C VAL A 75 -7.28 -5.18 -18.58
N GLN A 76 -8.20 -4.87 -17.65
CA GLN A 76 -9.58 -5.27 -17.77
C GLN A 76 -10.32 -4.54 -18.88
N SER A 77 -9.94 -3.33 -19.19
CA SER A 77 -10.63 -2.52 -20.20
C SER A 77 -10.04 -2.65 -21.59
N ASP A 78 -8.94 -3.37 -21.76
CA ASP A 78 -8.32 -3.54 -23.08
C ASP A 78 -9.12 -4.55 -23.90
N PRO A 79 -9.78 -4.10 -24.99
CA PRO A 79 -10.61 -4.98 -25.81
C PRO A 79 -9.79 -5.99 -26.62
N PHE A 80 -8.49 -5.79 -26.74
CA PHE A 80 -7.62 -6.67 -27.52
C PHE A 80 -6.89 -7.69 -26.63
N LEU A 81 -6.87 -7.48 -25.34
CA LEU A 81 -6.23 -8.41 -24.42
C LEU A 81 -7.22 -9.49 -24.02
N ARG A 82 -6.93 -10.71 -24.44
CA ARG A 82 -7.78 -11.87 -24.12
C ARG A 82 -7.00 -12.85 -23.26
N TYR A 83 -7.63 -13.30 -22.20
CA TYR A 83 -7.04 -14.30 -21.34
C TYR A 83 -8.12 -15.16 -20.71
N SER A 84 -7.80 -16.42 -20.47
CA SER A 84 -8.70 -17.30 -19.72
C SER A 84 -8.44 -17.13 -18.23
N GLU A 85 -9.43 -17.47 -17.41
CA GLU A 85 -9.28 -17.39 -15.96
C GLU A 85 -8.17 -18.29 -15.42
N ASP A 86 -7.85 -19.35 -16.13
CA ASP A 86 -6.80 -20.31 -15.73
C ASP A 86 -5.41 -19.93 -16.23
N SER A 87 -5.32 -18.91 -17.08
CA SER A 87 -4.03 -18.45 -17.58
C SER A 87 -3.27 -17.67 -16.49
N LEU A 88 -1.98 -17.43 -16.72
CA LEU A 88 -1.19 -16.60 -15.79
C LEU A 88 -1.79 -15.21 -15.66
N TYR A 89 -2.25 -14.62 -16.77
CA TYR A 89 -2.91 -13.31 -16.73
C TYR A 89 -4.18 -13.33 -15.89
N GLY A 90 -5.02 -14.32 -16.11
CA GLY A 90 -6.27 -14.45 -15.38
C GLY A 90 -6.04 -14.63 -13.89
N LYS A 91 -5.10 -15.48 -13.52
CA LYS A 91 -4.75 -15.68 -12.12
C LYS A 91 -4.18 -14.43 -11.47
N ALA A 92 -3.30 -13.71 -12.20
CA ALA A 92 -2.70 -12.48 -11.69
C ALA A 92 -3.75 -11.39 -11.47
N ILE A 93 -4.65 -11.20 -12.43
CA ILE A 93 -5.72 -10.20 -12.30
C ILE A 93 -6.66 -10.56 -11.14
N LYS A 94 -7.02 -11.82 -11.01
CA LYS A 94 -7.88 -12.27 -9.91
C LYS A 94 -7.24 -12.01 -8.56
N ALA A 95 -5.95 -12.30 -8.43
CA ALA A 95 -5.20 -12.05 -7.21
C ALA A 95 -5.13 -10.55 -6.90
N ALA A 96 -4.87 -9.72 -7.92
CA ALA A 96 -4.80 -8.27 -7.75
C ALA A 96 -6.14 -7.69 -7.29
N LEU A 97 -7.24 -8.12 -7.91
CA LEU A 97 -8.57 -7.66 -7.52
C LEU A 97 -8.91 -8.06 -6.08
N ALA A 98 -8.51 -9.26 -5.67
CA ALA A 98 -8.73 -9.73 -4.30
C ALA A 98 -7.95 -8.88 -3.29
N VAL A 99 -6.70 -8.54 -3.60
CA VAL A 99 -5.87 -7.70 -2.72
C VAL A 99 -6.44 -6.29 -2.63
N LEU A 100 -6.86 -5.71 -3.76
CA LEU A 100 -7.47 -4.39 -3.77
C LEU A 100 -8.73 -4.36 -2.91
N LYS A 101 -9.55 -5.38 -3.02
CA LYS A 101 -10.78 -5.51 -2.22
C LYS A 101 -10.46 -5.58 -0.73
N LYS A 102 -9.49 -6.40 -0.35
CA LYS A 102 -9.04 -6.50 1.04
C LYS A 102 -8.52 -5.18 1.56
N ALA A 103 -7.74 -4.47 0.75
CA ALA A 103 -7.18 -3.18 1.14
C ALA A 103 -8.27 -2.16 1.43
N ARG A 104 -9.41 -2.24 0.74
CA ARG A 104 -10.54 -1.36 1.00
C ARG A 104 -11.38 -1.78 2.22
N GLY A 105 -11.06 -2.91 2.83
CA GLY A 105 -11.81 -3.41 3.99
C GLY A 105 -13.06 -4.20 3.63
N GLU A 106 -13.08 -4.70 2.43
CA GLU A 106 -14.22 -5.48 1.92
C GLU A 106 -14.00 -6.98 2.03
#